data_405dcaec14716792348a71ce34a84ace
#
_entry.id   405dcaec14716792348a71ce34a84ace
#
_cell.length_a   1.000
_cell.length_b   1.000
_cell.length_c   1.000
_cell.angle_alpha   90.00
_cell.angle_beta   90.00
_cell.angle_gamma   90.00
#
_symmetry.space_group_name_H-M   'P 1'
#
loop_
_entity.id
_entity.type
_entity.pdbx_description
1 polymer ?
#
loop_
_entity_poly.entity_id
_entity_poly.type
_entity_poly.pdbx_seq_one_letter_code
_entity_poly.pdbx_strand_id
1 'polypeptide(L)'
;MWWQLQLLACLSVTVKGAIYRTQGFTLTAVVAAIVLICILEPSFLKSFKTAPSFFQAWFVGQASLAVFGCIASYLVGDIGLTFKHYMGMFFALLSGYLLIS
;
A
#
# COMPACT_ATOMS: atom_id res chain seq x y z
N MET A 1 12.21 10.92 -5.07
CA MET A 1 12.22 9.72 -5.92
C MET A 1 10.79 9.22 -6.13
N TRP A 2 10.50 8.79 -7.31
CA TRP A 2 9.13 8.40 -7.68
C TRP A 2 8.59 7.23 -6.84
N TRP A 3 9.42 6.26 -6.52
CA TRP A 3 8.99 5.09 -5.76
C TRP A 3 8.63 5.44 -4.32
N GLN A 4 9.21 6.46 -3.75
CA GLN A 4 8.84 6.94 -2.42
C GLN A 4 7.42 7.51 -2.41
N LEU A 5 7.03 8.17 -3.48
CA LEU A 5 5.65 8.66 -3.63
C LEU A 5 4.66 7.50 -3.72
N GLN A 6 5.05 6.43 -4.40
CA GLN A 6 4.24 5.20 -4.42
C GLN A 6 4.10 4.59 -3.02
N LEU A 7 5.18 4.56 -2.25
CA LEU A 7 5.13 4.06 -0.88
C LEU A 7 4.15 4.85 -0.02
N LEU A 8 4.17 6.17 -0.12
CA LEU A 8 3.25 7.02 0.64
C LEU A 8 1.79 6.73 0.27
N ALA A 9 1.51 6.60 -1.02
CA ALA A 9 0.16 6.30 -1.48
C ALA A 9 -0.30 4.92 -1.01
N CYS A 10 0.58 3.93 -1.06
CA CYS A 10 0.26 2.57 -0.60
C CYS A 10 0.04 2.53 0.91
N LEU A 11 0.80 3.30 1.67
CA LEU A 11 0.58 3.43 3.11
C LEU A 11 -0.80 4.02 3.39
N SER A 12 -1.21 5.04 2.66
CA SER A 12 -2.54 5.63 2.79
C SER A 12 -3.64 4.59 2.55
N VAL A 13 -3.53 3.81 1.49
CA VAL A 13 -4.51 2.75 1.17
C VAL A 13 -4.56 1.71 2.28
N THR A 14 -3.41 1.32 2.80
CA THR A 14 -3.32 0.32 3.87
C THR A 14 -3.98 0.83 5.15
N VAL A 15 -3.71 2.08 5.54
CA VAL A 15 -4.30 2.68 6.74
C VAL A 15 -5.82 2.77 6.59
N LYS A 16 -6.32 3.19 5.42
CA LYS A 16 -7.76 3.24 5.17
C LYS A 16 -8.39 1.85 5.31
N GLY A 17 -7.78 0.84 4.72
CA GLY A 17 -8.27 -0.53 4.81
C GLY A 17 -8.30 -1.04 6.26
N ALA A 18 -7.26 -0.77 7.02
CA ALA A 18 -7.20 -1.16 8.43
C ALA A 18 -8.29 -0.46 9.26
N ILE A 19 -8.53 0.81 9.02
CA ILE A 19 -9.58 1.57 9.72
C ILE A 19 -10.95 0.96 9.42
N TYR A 20 -11.26 0.68 8.16
CA TYR A 20 -12.54 0.09 7.79
C TYR A 20 -12.69 -1.34 8.33
N ARG A 21 -11.61 -2.08 8.39
CA ARG A 21 -11.62 -3.44 8.95
C ARG A 21 -11.97 -3.44 10.44
N THR A 22 -11.43 -2.48 11.20
CA THR A 22 -11.62 -2.44 12.65
C THR A 22 -12.87 -1.67 13.07
N GLN A 23 -13.24 -0.61 12.36
CA GLN A 23 -14.34 0.28 12.75
C GLN A 23 -15.57 0.17 11.85
N GLY A 24 -15.45 -0.45 10.68
CA GLY A 24 -16.52 -0.50 9.71
C GLY A 24 -16.79 0.87 9.08
N PHE A 25 -17.98 1.04 8.53
CA PHE A 25 -18.37 2.28 7.84
C PHE A 25 -18.92 3.31 8.83
N THR A 26 -18.12 3.69 9.81
CA THR A 26 -18.49 4.76 10.73
C THR A 26 -18.20 6.13 10.11
N LEU A 27 -18.83 7.17 10.64
CA LEU A 27 -18.57 8.53 10.18
C LEU A 27 -17.08 8.89 10.34
N THR A 28 -16.47 8.50 11.46
CA THR A 28 -15.06 8.75 11.71
C THR A 28 -14.16 8.08 10.65
N ALA A 29 -14.46 6.83 10.30
CA ALA A 29 -13.70 6.12 9.29
C ALA A 29 -13.81 6.77 7.91
N VAL A 30 -15.01 7.21 7.53
CA VAL A 30 -15.25 7.88 6.25
C VAL A 30 -14.50 9.22 6.20
N VAL A 31 -14.56 10.02 7.26
CA VAL A 31 -13.85 11.30 7.33
C VAL A 31 -12.35 11.07 7.23
N ALA A 32 -11.81 10.11 7.98
CA ALA A 32 -10.39 9.80 7.94
C ALA A 32 -9.95 9.38 6.53
N ALA A 33 -10.76 8.58 5.84
CA ALA A 33 -10.46 8.15 4.47
C ALA A 33 -10.43 9.33 3.51
N ILE A 34 -11.39 10.24 3.60
CA ILE A 34 -11.44 11.43 2.75
C ILE A 34 -10.20 12.30 2.98
N VAL A 35 -9.82 12.52 4.23
CA VAL A 35 -8.64 13.33 4.56
C VAL A 35 -7.38 12.69 3.97
N LEU A 36 -7.21 11.37 4.11
CA LEU A 36 -6.06 10.67 3.58
C LEU A 36 -5.99 10.75 2.05
N ILE A 37 -7.13 10.62 1.38
CA ILE A 37 -7.20 10.76 -0.07
C ILE A 37 -6.75 12.17 -0.49
N CYS A 38 -7.27 13.19 0.15
CA CYS A 38 -6.95 14.57 -0.21
C CYS A 38 -5.46 14.90 0.00
N ILE A 39 -4.83 14.30 1.02
CA ILE A 39 -3.44 14.61 1.36
C ILE A 39 -2.46 13.78 0.53
N LEU A 40 -2.73 12.48 0.38
CA LEU A 40 -1.74 11.54 -0.16
C LEU A 40 -1.99 11.11 -1.60
N GLU A 41 -3.20 11.26 -2.12
CA GLU A 41 -3.51 10.89 -3.50
C GLU A 41 -2.69 11.69 -4.54
N PRO A 42 -2.44 12.99 -4.36
CA PRO A 42 -1.57 13.71 -5.30
C PRO A 42 -0.17 13.12 -5.41
N SER A 43 0.37 12.56 -4.33
CA SER A 43 1.67 11.88 -4.37
C SER A 43 1.62 10.64 -5.25
N PHE A 44 0.52 9.90 -5.22
CA PHE A 44 0.32 8.75 -6.08
C PHE A 44 0.37 9.12 -7.56
N LEU A 45 -0.42 10.13 -7.93
CA LEU A 45 -0.46 10.58 -9.32
C LEU A 45 0.88 11.14 -9.78
N LYS A 46 1.57 11.87 -8.91
CA LYS A 46 2.88 12.41 -9.21
C LYS A 46 3.91 11.31 -9.43
N SER A 47 3.83 10.21 -8.70
CA SER A 47 4.74 9.09 -8.86
C SER A 47 4.60 8.46 -10.25
N PHE A 48 3.38 8.33 -10.77
CA PHE A 48 3.19 7.84 -12.13
C PHE A 48 3.81 8.75 -13.18
N LYS A 49 3.72 10.07 -12.97
CA LYS A 49 4.28 11.03 -13.89
C LYS A 49 5.81 11.02 -13.91
N THR A 50 6.42 10.83 -12.75
CA THR A 50 7.88 10.92 -12.60
C THR A 50 8.60 9.59 -12.76
N ALA A 51 7.87 8.47 -12.76
CA ALA A 51 8.46 7.14 -12.92
C ALA A 51 9.02 6.96 -14.34
N PRO A 52 10.07 6.11 -14.48
CA PRO A 52 10.64 5.83 -15.81
C PRO A 52 9.64 5.19 -16.77
N SER A 53 8.68 4.41 -16.25
CA SER A 53 7.64 3.79 -17.08
C SER A 53 6.39 3.57 -16.23
N PHE A 54 5.24 3.47 -16.89
CA PHE A 54 3.98 3.12 -16.21
C PHE A 54 4.06 1.73 -15.58
N PHE A 55 4.70 0.80 -16.27
CA PHE A 55 4.86 -0.57 -15.77
C PHE A 55 5.58 -0.59 -14.42
N GLN A 56 6.70 0.12 -14.30
CA GLN A 56 7.46 0.16 -13.05
C GLN A 56 6.65 0.80 -11.92
N ALA A 57 5.97 1.91 -12.20
CA ALA A 57 5.15 2.58 -11.19
C ALA A 57 4.04 1.66 -10.67
N TRP A 58 3.35 0.97 -11.58
CA TRP A 58 2.25 0.08 -11.23
C TRP A 58 2.71 -1.09 -10.37
N PHE A 59 3.78 -1.77 -10.80
CA PHE A 59 4.23 -2.97 -10.09
C PHE A 59 4.91 -2.67 -8.77
N VAL A 60 5.62 -1.55 -8.65
CA VAL A 60 6.15 -1.10 -7.36
C VAL A 60 5.01 -0.81 -6.39
N GLY A 61 3.93 -0.20 -6.87
CA GLY A 61 2.73 0.03 -6.06
C GLY A 61 2.13 -1.27 -5.56
N GLN A 62 1.98 -2.27 -6.41
CA GLN A 62 1.44 -3.57 -6.02
C GLN A 62 2.32 -4.28 -5.00
N ALA A 63 3.63 -4.28 -5.19
CA ALA A 63 4.56 -4.88 -4.23
C ALA A 63 4.49 -4.18 -2.87
N SER A 64 4.41 -2.86 -2.87
CA SER A 64 4.30 -2.07 -1.63
C SER A 64 3.00 -2.37 -0.90
N LEU A 65 1.88 -2.48 -1.63
CA LEU A 65 0.59 -2.85 -1.03
C LEU A 65 0.65 -4.23 -0.39
N ALA A 66 1.30 -5.19 -1.04
CA ALA A 66 1.44 -6.54 -0.47
C ALA A 66 2.19 -6.51 0.86
N VAL A 67 3.29 -5.77 0.93
CA VAL A 67 4.09 -5.66 2.15
C VAL A 67 3.31 -4.95 3.26
N PHE A 68 2.73 -3.79 2.96
CA PHE A 68 1.95 -3.05 3.94
C PHE A 68 0.72 -3.83 4.38
N GLY A 69 0.09 -4.59 3.47
CA GLY A 69 -1.05 -5.43 3.80
C GLY A 69 -0.69 -6.51 4.81
N CYS A 70 0.46 -7.14 4.67
CA CYS A 70 0.93 -8.14 5.62
C CYS A 70 1.19 -7.52 7.00
N ILE A 71 1.83 -6.35 7.05
CA ILE A 71 2.07 -5.64 8.30
C ILE A 71 0.74 -5.25 8.96
N ALA A 72 -0.18 -4.70 8.19
CA ALA A 72 -1.49 -4.29 8.70
C ALA A 72 -2.29 -5.48 9.20
N SER A 73 -2.24 -6.62 8.52
CA SER A 73 -2.93 -7.83 8.98
C SER A 73 -2.44 -8.27 10.37
N TYR A 74 -1.16 -8.12 10.61
CA TYR A 74 -0.59 -8.41 11.93
C TYR A 74 -1.13 -7.45 12.99
N LEU A 75 -1.18 -6.15 12.65
CA LEU A 75 -1.58 -5.10 13.60
C LEU A 75 -3.07 -5.14 13.93
N VAL A 76 -3.93 -5.52 12.97
CA VAL A 76 -5.37 -5.62 13.22
C VAL A 76 -5.78 -6.97 13.83
N GLY A 77 -4.83 -7.86 14.05
CA GLY A 77 -5.09 -9.13 14.72
C GLY A 77 -5.60 -10.24 13.81
N ASP A 78 -5.53 -10.08 12.51
CA ASP A 78 -5.82 -11.14 11.55
C ASP A 78 -4.63 -12.09 11.50
N ILE A 79 -4.58 -13.00 12.46
CA ILE A 79 -3.53 -14.01 12.51
C ILE A 79 -4.03 -15.27 11.80
N GLY A 80 -3.36 -15.66 10.82
CA GLY A 80 -3.71 -16.81 9.99
C GLY A 80 -2.81 -16.84 8.77
N LEU A 81 -1.70 -16.10 8.85
CA LEU A 81 -0.73 -16.08 7.77
C LEU A 81 -0.06 -17.44 7.69
N THR A 82 -0.26 -18.11 6.56
CA THR A 82 0.37 -19.38 6.29
C THR A 82 1.72 -19.17 5.61
N PHE A 83 2.47 -20.26 5.43
CA PHE A 83 3.72 -20.23 4.69
C PHE A 83 3.55 -19.63 3.29
N LYS A 84 2.42 -19.89 2.65
CA LYS A 84 2.13 -19.31 1.32
C LYS A 84 2.10 -17.79 1.34
N HIS A 85 1.54 -17.20 2.38
CA HIS A 85 1.47 -15.75 2.53
C HIS A 85 2.86 -15.15 2.70
N TYR A 86 3.71 -15.78 3.50
CA TYR A 86 5.08 -15.32 3.67
C TYR A 86 5.89 -15.43 2.38
N MET A 87 5.70 -16.50 1.62
CA MET A 87 6.36 -16.63 0.33
C MET A 87 5.91 -15.57 -0.66
N GLY A 88 4.61 -15.30 -0.70
CA GLY A 88 4.07 -14.24 -1.56
C GLY A 88 4.66 -12.89 -1.23
N MET A 89 4.78 -12.57 0.08
CA MET A 89 5.41 -11.32 0.50
C MET A 89 6.88 -11.26 0.10
N PHE A 90 7.60 -12.35 0.24
CA PHE A 90 9.01 -12.42 -0.17
C PHE A 90 9.16 -12.15 -1.67
N PHE A 91 8.33 -12.79 -2.50
CA PHE A 91 8.37 -12.57 -3.94
C PHE A 91 7.96 -11.15 -4.32
N ALA A 92 7.00 -10.56 -3.60
CA ALA A 92 6.61 -9.18 -3.82
C ALA A 92 7.75 -8.21 -3.52
N LEU A 93 8.49 -8.44 -2.43
CA LEU A 93 9.67 -7.64 -2.08
C LEU A 93 10.76 -7.76 -3.14
N LEU A 94 11.03 -8.96 -3.60
CA LEU A 94 12.02 -9.19 -4.63
C LEU A 94 11.65 -8.53 -5.94
N SER A 95 10.39 -8.66 -6.33
CA SER A 95 9.86 -8.01 -7.54
C SER A 95 9.98 -6.50 -7.45
N GLY A 96 9.59 -5.92 -6.31
CA GLY A 96 9.69 -4.47 -6.09
C GLY A 96 11.12 -3.97 -6.18
N TYR A 97 12.05 -4.69 -5.59
CA TYR A 97 13.47 -4.34 -5.66
C TYR A 97 13.99 -4.35 -7.09
N LEU A 98 13.67 -5.37 -7.86
CA LEU A 98 14.10 -5.47 -9.26
C LEU A 98 13.50 -4.36 -10.12
N LEU A 99 12.27 -3.95 -9.84
CA LEU A 99 11.60 -2.91 -10.60
C LEU A 99 12.09 -1.51 -10.26
N ILE A 100 12.56 -1.31 -9.03
CA ILE A 100 13.15 -0.03 -8.62
C ILE A 100 14.54 0.16 -9.24
N SER A 101 15.32 -0.89 -9.23
CA SER A 101 16.67 -0.85 -9.81
C SER A 101 16.63 -0.90 -11.33
#